data_018181e310e2ecb04bd109b269e7ffba
#
_entry.id   018181e310e2ecb04bd109b269e7ffba
#
_cell.length_a   1.000
_cell.length_b   1.000
_cell.length_c   1.000
_cell.angle_alpha   90.00
_cell.angle_beta   90.00
_cell.angle_gamma   90.00
#
_symmetry.space_group_name_H-M   'P 1'
#
loop_
_entity.id
_entity.type
_entity.pdbx_description
1 polymer ?
#
loop_
_entity_poly.entity_id
_entity_poly.type
_entity_poly.pdbx_seq_one_letter_code
_entity_poly.pdbx_strand_id
1 'polypeptide(L)'
;LYDLTNGQRYLVDIVNAPVLRVLLTPSTVSRKLLLVSQVSSFPKEINSLQQRNFVNYGLTANQGNYLIVSHPFLMNGSGGSNPVEDYRSYRSSAVGGSHVAKVYDINELIDQFGLGIKMHPLAVRNFIRWARNTFSSPVKNVFLIGKGVNYLHYRTNESHADIGKLALVPTFGEPASDNLLAAEPGLDEIPQVPIGRLSVVFPDEITVYLNKVKQYEQQQAFQSPLIADKAWTKNVGHVVGASDTTLGNILKAAMRRYETTLRDT
;
A
#
# COMPACT_ATOMS: atom_id res chain seq x y z
N LEU A 1 13.47 28.88 19.95
CA LEU A 1 13.30 29.23 18.56
C LEU A 1 14.46 28.63 17.74
N TYR A 2 14.17 27.96 16.63
CA TYR A 2 15.17 27.47 15.70
C TYR A 2 15.15 28.31 14.43
N ASP A 3 16.31 28.74 13.99
CA ASP A 3 16.52 29.35 12.69
C ASP A 3 17.01 28.24 11.73
N LEU A 4 16.08 27.73 10.92
CA LEU A 4 16.35 26.63 9.98
C LEU A 4 17.20 27.07 8.80
N THR A 5 17.24 28.38 8.52
CA THR A 5 18.04 28.94 7.42
C THR A 5 19.53 29.03 7.80
N ASN A 6 19.83 29.44 9.00
CA ASN A 6 21.20 29.64 9.48
C ASN A 6 21.70 28.53 10.42
N GLY A 7 20.87 27.51 10.68
CA GLY A 7 21.21 26.38 11.56
C GLY A 7 21.44 26.78 13.01
N GLN A 8 20.74 27.82 13.51
CA GLN A 8 20.93 28.36 14.85
C GLN A 8 19.74 28.09 15.76
N ARG A 9 20.03 27.96 17.05
CA ARG A 9 19.02 27.85 18.10
C ARG A 9 19.12 29.05 19.03
N TYR A 10 17.98 29.68 19.29
CA TYR A 10 17.88 30.83 20.20
C TYR A 10 17.00 30.47 21.42
N LEU A 11 17.43 30.89 22.58
CA LEU A 11 16.57 30.87 23.78
C LEU A 11 15.56 32.02 23.67
N VAL A 12 14.33 31.72 24.00
CA VAL A 12 13.24 32.72 23.99
C VAL A 12 13.01 33.23 25.40
N ASP A 13 12.95 34.52 25.57
CA ASP A 13 12.55 35.16 26.85
C ASP A 13 11.04 34.97 27.03
N ILE A 14 10.66 34.24 28.09
CA ILE A 14 9.29 33.93 28.49
C ILE A 14 8.85 34.70 29.75
N VAL A 15 9.71 35.55 30.31
CA VAL A 15 9.46 36.21 31.58
C VAL A 15 8.27 37.18 31.48
N ASN A 16 8.03 37.75 30.30
CA ASN A 16 6.98 38.73 30.07
C ASN A 16 5.81 38.15 29.27
N ALA A 17 5.34 36.95 29.63
CA ALA A 17 4.16 36.36 28.99
C ALA A 17 2.96 37.34 28.98
N PRO A 18 2.14 37.40 27.91
CA PRO A 18 2.06 36.48 26.80
C PRO A 18 2.99 36.78 25.59
N VAL A 19 3.88 37.74 25.70
CA VAL A 19 4.78 38.16 24.62
C VAL A 19 6.09 37.39 24.73
N LEU A 20 6.43 36.65 23.68
CA LEU A 20 7.71 35.95 23.54
C LEU A 20 8.71 36.87 22.84
N ARG A 21 9.87 37.05 23.43
CA ARG A 21 10.94 37.88 22.87
C ARG A 21 12.18 37.04 22.60
N VAL A 22 12.83 37.31 21.47
CA VAL A 22 14.08 36.65 21.09
C VAL A 22 14.98 37.65 20.38
N LEU A 23 16.24 37.70 20.76
CA LEU A 23 17.25 38.49 20.07
C LEU A 23 17.84 37.60 18.95
N LEU A 24 17.61 37.98 17.70
CA LEU A 24 18.17 37.30 16.56
C LEU A 24 19.46 37.99 16.09
N THR A 25 20.43 37.20 15.72
CA THR A 25 21.64 37.73 15.03
C THR A 25 21.23 38.34 13.68
N PRO A 26 21.90 39.41 13.20
CA PRO A 26 21.62 39.96 11.88
C PRO A 26 21.69 38.90 10.76
N SER A 27 20.83 39.05 9.76
CA SER A 27 20.83 38.18 8.57
C SER A 27 20.47 38.98 7.33
N THR A 28 21.17 38.73 6.25
CA THR A 28 20.93 39.35 4.95
C THR A 28 19.91 38.61 4.11
N VAL A 29 19.44 37.43 4.58
CA VAL A 29 18.49 36.59 3.88
C VAL A 29 17.21 36.39 4.70
N SER A 30 16.12 36.14 4.01
CA SER A 30 14.85 35.75 4.64
C SER A 30 15.02 34.46 5.42
N ARG A 31 14.49 34.40 6.64
CA ARG A 31 14.66 33.26 7.57
C ARG A 31 13.41 32.41 7.66
N LYS A 32 13.62 31.09 7.72
CA LYS A 32 12.62 30.14 8.17
C LYS A 32 12.82 29.92 9.67
N LEU A 33 11.88 30.40 10.48
CA LEU A 33 11.94 30.29 11.93
C LEU A 33 10.89 29.28 12.40
N LEU A 34 11.29 28.41 13.34
CA LEU A 34 10.44 27.42 13.98
C LEU A 34 10.42 27.66 15.49
N LEU A 35 9.26 28.06 16.03
CA LEU A 35 9.05 28.15 17.46
C LEU A 35 8.55 26.81 17.99
N VAL A 36 9.23 26.25 18.99
CA VAL A 36 8.89 24.97 19.60
C VAL A 36 8.74 25.16 21.11
N SER A 37 7.65 24.65 21.67
CA SER A 37 7.48 24.57 23.12
C SER A 37 8.40 23.51 23.72
N GLN A 38 8.97 23.78 24.88
CA GLN A 38 9.76 22.83 25.67
C GLN A 38 8.95 22.11 26.75
N VAL A 39 7.62 22.23 26.70
CA VAL A 39 6.76 21.45 27.61
C VAL A 39 7.02 19.96 27.33
N SER A 40 7.26 19.18 28.37
CA SER A 40 7.70 17.78 28.30
C SER A 40 6.83 16.84 27.46
N SER A 41 5.57 17.21 27.22
CA SER A 41 4.66 16.44 26.37
C SER A 41 4.82 16.70 24.86
N PHE A 42 5.54 17.76 24.48
CA PHE A 42 5.64 18.19 23.07
C PHE A 42 6.89 17.68 22.35
N PRO A 43 8.14 17.83 22.85
CA PRO A 43 9.31 17.25 22.21
C PRO A 43 9.42 15.79 22.61
N LYS A 44 9.51 14.91 21.61
CA LYS A 44 9.93 13.52 21.83
C LYS A 44 11.46 13.47 21.80
N GLU A 45 12.06 12.97 22.86
CA GLU A 45 13.50 12.71 22.89
C GLU A 45 13.81 11.48 22.02
N ILE A 46 14.77 11.64 21.13
CA ILE A 46 15.34 10.55 20.34
C ILE A 46 16.63 10.12 21.04
N ASN A 47 16.57 8.98 21.73
CA ASN A 47 17.71 8.48 22.50
C ASN A 47 18.69 7.66 21.68
N SER A 48 18.29 7.17 20.51
CA SER A 48 19.15 6.41 19.61
C SER A 48 18.72 6.57 18.15
N LEU A 49 19.69 6.51 17.25
CA LEU A 49 19.50 6.39 15.82
C LEU A 49 20.02 5.02 15.37
N GLN A 50 19.24 4.33 14.55
CA GLN A 50 19.67 3.09 13.93
C GLN A 50 20.06 3.35 12.48
N GLN A 51 21.23 2.86 12.09
CA GLN A 51 21.66 2.90 10.70
C GLN A 51 20.73 2.01 9.86
N ARG A 52 20.29 2.53 8.71
CA ARG A 52 19.52 1.79 7.71
C ARG A 52 20.30 1.70 6.41
N ASN A 53 20.36 0.52 5.83
CA ASN A 53 20.90 0.29 4.50
C ASN A 53 19.73 0.10 3.56
N PHE A 54 19.51 1.05 2.65
CA PHE A 54 18.42 1.00 1.71
C PHE A 54 18.74 0.14 0.49
N VAL A 55 17.75 -0.62 0.03
CA VAL A 55 17.84 -1.33 -1.24
C VAL A 55 17.88 -0.31 -2.39
N ASN A 56 18.87 -0.41 -3.25
CA ASN A 56 18.92 0.43 -4.44
C ASN A 56 18.00 -0.14 -5.54
N TYR A 57 16.76 0.34 -5.61
CA TYR A 57 15.80 -0.06 -6.65
C TYR A 57 16.12 0.52 -8.03
N GLY A 58 17.10 1.43 -8.15
CA GLY A 58 17.62 1.88 -9.44
C GLY A 58 18.40 0.79 -10.19
N LEU A 59 18.90 -0.23 -9.48
CA LEU A 59 19.58 -1.36 -10.10
C LEU A 59 18.56 -2.31 -10.76
N THR A 60 18.77 -2.66 -12.02
CA THR A 60 17.90 -3.56 -12.80
C THR A 60 17.64 -4.90 -12.10
N ALA A 61 18.62 -5.41 -11.36
CA ALA A 61 18.46 -6.64 -10.57
C ALA A 61 17.35 -6.57 -9.51
N ASN A 62 17.02 -5.35 -9.04
CA ASN A 62 15.97 -5.10 -8.04
C ASN A 62 14.65 -4.64 -8.67
N GLN A 63 14.58 -4.56 -10.00
CA GLN A 63 13.40 -4.14 -10.74
C GLN A 63 12.56 -5.34 -11.20
N GLY A 64 11.26 -5.13 -11.29
CA GLY A 64 10.31 -6.11 -11.81
C GLY A 64 9.20 -5.45 -12.62
N ASN A 65 8.53 -6.24 -13.46
CA ASN A 65 7.31 -5.79 -14.15
C ASN A 65 6.03 -6.25 -13.45
N TYR A 66 6.14 -7.14 -12.47
CA TYR A 66 5.08 -7.58 -11.58
C TYR A 66 5.52 -7.28 -10.14
N LEU A 67 5.00 -6.19 -9.57
CA LEU A 67 5.42 -5.70 -8.26
C LEU A 67 4.56 -6.36 -7.18
N ILE A 68 5.18 -7.09 -6.28
CA ILE A 68 4.52 -7.70 -5.12
C ILE A 68 4.96 -6.92 -3.88
N VAL A 69 4.04 -6.20 -3.25
CA VAL A 69 4.32 -5.49 -1.99
C VAL A 69 3.76 -6.32 -0.84
N SER A 70 4.61 -6.66 0.13
CA SER A 70 4.18 -7.44 1.29
C SER A 70 4.91 -7.05 2.57
N HIS A 71 4.39 -7.51 3.68
CA HIS A 71 5.00 -7.31 5.00
C HIS A 71 5.88 -8.53 5.38
N PRO A 72 7.07 -8.34 6.00
CA PRO A 72 7.97 -9.44 6.38
C PRO A 72 7.30 -10.52 7.23
N PHE A 73 6.33 -10.16 8.06
CA PHE A 73 5.55 -11.13 8.83
C PHE A 73 4.91 -12.21 7.94
N LEU A 74 4.39 -11.82 6.77
CA LEU A 74 3.74 -12.74 5.82
C LEU A 74 4.73 -13.61 5.03
N MET A 75 6.02 -13.30 5.10
CA MET A 75 7.10 -14.07 4.46
C MET A 75 7.59 -15.24 5.33
N ASN A 76 7.07 -15.37 6.56
CA ASN A 76 7.47 -16.38 7.52
C ASN A 76 6.28 -17.32 7.80
N GLY A 77 6.08 -18.28 6.93
CA GLY A 77 5.02 -19.28 7.05
C GLY A 77 5.41 -20.49 7.92
N SER A 78 4.46 -21.39 8.10
CA SER A 78 4.64 -22.61 8.87
C SER A 78 5.78 -23.47 8.29
N GLY A 79 6.58 -24.06 9.18
CA GLY A 79 7.70 -24.92 8.79
C GLY A 79 8.85 -24.20 8.08
N GLY A 80 8.96 -22.86 8.21
CA GLY A 80 10.01 -22.06 7.56
C GLY A 80 9.75 -21.77 6.08
N SER A 81 8.52 -21.98 5.60
CA SER A 81 8.11 -21.62 4.24
C SER A 81 8.06 -20.11 4.05
N ASN A 82 8.19 -19.66 2.79
CA ASN A 82 7.94 -18.26 2.41
C ASN A 82 6.85 -18.21 1.33
N PRO A 83 5.57 -18.15 1.72
CA PRO A 83 4.48 -18.22 0.76
C PRO A 83 4.38 -17.00 -0.17
N VAL A 84 4.93 -15.86 0.19
CA VAL A 84 5.06 -14.70 -0.69
C VAL A 84 6.06 -15.00 -1.81
N GLU A 85 7.18 -15.62 -1.48
CA GLU A 85 8.20 -16.03 -2.46
C GLU A 85 7.70 -17.15 -3.35
N ASP A 86 6.89 -18.08 -2.82
CA ASP A 86 6.24 -19.13 -3.62
C ASP A 86 5.29 -18.52 -4.65
N TYR A 87 4.51 -17.50 -4.25
CA TYR A 87 3.67 -16.75 -5.17
C TYR A 87 4.48 -16.00 -6.23
N ARG A 88 5.56 -15.31 -5.82
CA ARG A 88 6.49 -14.64 -6.75
C ARG A 88 7.06 -15.62 -7.77
N SER A 89 7.55 -16.76 -7.28
CA SER A 89 8.15 -17.81 -8.13
C SER A 89 7.14 -18.36 -9.13
N TYR A 90 5.91 -18.59 -8.69
CA TYR A 90 4.84 -19.00 -9.59
C TYR A 90 4.59 -17.96 -10.70
N ARG A 91 4.46 -16.69 -10.36
CA ARG A 91 4.26 -15.62 -11.37
C ARG A 91 5.44 -15.46 -12.32
N SER A 92 6.63 -15.83 -11.91
CA SER A 92 7.82 -15.84 -12.78
C SER A 92 7.95 -17.09 -13.65
N SER A 93 7.20 -18.14 -13.36
CA SER A 93 7.19 -19.37 -14.16
C SER A 93 6.40 -19.20 -15.48
N ALA A 94 6.64 -20.08 -16.45
CA ALA A 94 5.92 -20.08 -17.72
C ALA A 94 4.40 -20.21 -17.53
N VAL A 95 3.97 -21.11 -16.65
CA VAL A 95 2.55 -21.31 -16.33
C VAL A 95 1.92 -20.14 -15.57
N GLY A 96 2.70 -19.39 -14.82
CA GLY A 96 2.24 -18.21 -14.05
C GLY A 96 2.34 -16.89 -14.80
N GLY A 97 2.69 -16.89 -16.10
CA GLY A 97 2.67 -15.72 -16.96
C GLY A 97 4.05 -15.17 -17.34
N SER A 98 5.16 -15.84 -16.99
CA SER A 98 6.54 -15.44 -17.33
C SER A 98 6.87 -13.98 -16.95
N HIS A 99 6.37 -13.52 -15.82
CA HIS A 99 6.64 -12.18 -15.33
C HIS A 99 8.03 -12.07 -14.69
N VAL A 100 8.63 -10.89 -14.77
CA VAL A 100 9.74 -10.52 -13.89
C VAL A 100 9.12 -10.07 -12.56
N ALA A 101 8.68 -11.03 -11.74
CA ALA A 101 8.03 -10.75 -10.48
C ALA A 101 9.08 -10.47 -9.38
N LYS A 102 8.87 -9.42 -8.60
CA LYS A 102 9.74 -9.03 -7.49
C LYS A 102 8.91 -8.72 -6.25
N VAL A 103 9.43 -9.13 -5.10
CA VAL A 103 8.86 -8.81 -3.79
C VAL A 103 9.54 -7.55 -3.24
N TYR A 104 8.74 -6.64 -2.73
CA TYR A 104 9.15 -5.39 -2.08
C TYR A 104 8.62 -5.37 -0.65
N ASP A 105 9.52 -5.22 0.30
CA ASP A 105 9.19 -5.09 1.71
C ASP A 105 8.53 -3.74 1.97
N ILE A 106 7.32 -3.75 2.54
CA ILE A 106 6.58 -2.53 2.85
C ILE A 106 7.33 -1.61 3.82
N ASN A 107 8.10 -2.14 4.76
CA ASN A 107 8.87 -1.33 5.70
C ASN A 107 9.97 -0.55 4.98
N GLU A 108 10.63 -1.20 4.02
CA GLU A 108 11.64 -0.58 3.17
C GLU A 108 11.02 0.53 2.30
N LEU A 109 9.81 0.29 1.75
CA LEU A 109 9.09 1.31 0.98
C LEU A 109 8.64 2.48 1.86
N ILE A 110 8.24 2.23 3.10
CA ILE A 110 7.89 3.28 4.08
C ILE A 110 9.10 4.17 4.36
N ASP A 111 10.26 3.58 4.57
CA ASP A 111 11.49 4.33 4.85
C ASP A 111 11.92 5.17 3.63
N GLN A 112 11.93 4.60 2.42
CA GLN A 112 12.43 5.28 1.23
C GLN A 112 11.42 6.23 0.56
N PHE A 113 10.15 5.86 0.51
CA PHE A 113 9.11 6.56 -0.26
C PHE A 113 8.03 7.19 0.60
N GLY A 114 7.98 6.85 1.90
CA GLY A 114 7.02 7.33 2.88
C GLY A 114 7.62 8.22 3.96
N LEU A 115 8.87 8.68 3.80
CA LEU A 115 9.60 9.52 4.77
C LEU A 115 9.73 8.85 6.16
N GLY A 116 9.72 7.52 6.23
CA GLY A 116 9.73 6.77 7.47
C GLY A 116 8.43 6.88 8.30
N ILE A 117 7.38 7.47 7.74
CA ILE A 117 6.10 7.61 8.43
C ILE A 117 5.37 6.27 8.39
N LYS A 118 5.27 5.64 9.56
CA LYS A 118 4.70 4.31 9.72
C LYS A 118 3.29 4.21 9.12
N MET A 119 3.07 3.19 8.30
CA MET A 119 1.81 2.89 7.61
C MET A 119 1.29 4.00 6.69
N HIS A 120 2.14 4.94 6.29
CA HIS A 120 1.72 6.03 5.40
C HIS A 120 1.43 5.50 3.99
N PRO A 121 0.21 5.69 3.47
CA PRO A 121 -0.19 5.11 2.17
C PRO A 121 0.60 5.67 1.00
N LEU A 122 1.12 6.90 1.10
CA LEU A 122 1.96 7.48 0.06
C LEU A 122 3.26 6.73 -0.18
N ALA A 123 3.73 5.90 0.77
CA ALA A 123 4.91 5.05 0.56
C ALA A 123 4.72 4.13 -0.66
N VAL A 124 3.60 3.41 -0.70
CA VAL A 124 3.26 2.51 -1.82
C VAL A 124 3.00 3.30 -3.10
N ARG A 125 2.22 4.39 -3.01
CA ARG A 125 1.88 5.23 -4.17
C ARG A 125 3.12 5.87 -4.80
N ASN A 126 4.00 6.47 -3.99
CA ASN A 126 5.22 7.10 -4.48
C ASN A 126 6.17 6.06 -5.11
N PHE A 127 6.28 4.86 -4.50
CA PHE A 127 7.05 3.77 -5.07
C PHE A 127 6.49 3.32 -6.44
N ILE A 128 5.19 3.08 -6.56
CA ILE A 128 4.56 2.68 -7.82
C ILE A 128 4.82 3.72 -8.92
N ARG A 129 4.63 5.00 -8.61
CA ARG A 129 4.89 6.10 -9.55
C ARG A 129 6.36 6.16 -9.97
N TRP A 130 7.25 6.09 -9.00
CA TRP A 130 8.68 6.10 -9.27
C TRP A 130 9.09 4.88 -10.11
N ALA A 131 8.62 3.68 -9.77
CA ALA A 131 8.90 2.46 -10.52
C ALA A 131 8.41 2.54 -11.97
N ARG A 132 7.19 3.04 -12.20
CA ARG A 132 6.64 3.24 -13.56
C ARG A 132 7.47 4.18 -14.42
N ASN A 133 8.08 5.19 -13.81
CA ASN A 133 8.86 6.21 -14.52
C ASN A 133 10.34 5.86 -14.66
N THR A 134 10.87 4.95 -13.84
CA THR A 134 12.33 4.73 -13.73
C THR A 134 12.77 3.31 -14.07
N PHE A 135 11.90 2.31 -13.93
CA PHE A 135 12.29 0.93 -14.19
C PHE A 135 12.57 0.72 -15.68
N SER A 136 13.57 -0.09 -15.97
CA SER A 136 14.00 -0.42 -17.33
C SER A 136 12.93 -1.17 -18.14
N SER A 137 12.02 -1.88 -17.46
CA SER A 137 10.87 -2.54 -18.08
C SER A 137 9.58 -1.95 -17.52
N PRO A 138 8.56 -1.70 -18.38
CA PRO A 138 7.28 -1.17 -17.92
C PRO A 138 6.64 -2.04 -16.83
N VAL A 139 6.18 -1.41 -15.77
CA VAL A 139 5.39 -2.08 -14.72
C VAL A 139 4.04 -2.49 -15.30
N LYS A 140 3.72 -3.78 -15.23
CA LYS A 140 2.49 -4.36 -15.80
C LYS A 140 1.42 -4.61 -14.74
N ASN A 141 1.83 -4.98 -13.51
CA ASN A 141 0.92 -5.34 -12.44
C ASN A 141 1.50 -4.95 -11.08
N VAL A 142 0.62 -4.59 -10.17
CA VAL A 142 0.91 -4.41 -8.75
C VAL A 142 0.02 -5.33 -7.94
N PHE A 143 0.60 -6.11 -7.04
CA PHE A 143 -0.13 -7.01 -6.16
C PHE A 143 0.27 -6.78 -4.71
N LEU A 144 -0.70 -6.38 -3.90
CA LEU A 144 -0.53 -6.10 -2.49
C LEU A 144 -0.90 -7.36 -1.70
N ILE A 145 0.04 -7.94 -0.98
CA ILE A 145 -0.20 -9.11 -0.12
C ILE A 145 -0.16 -8.67 1.33
N GLY A 146 -1.31 -8.61 1.95
CA GLY A 146 -1.51 -8.19 3.33
C GLY A 146 -2.73 -7.29 3.51
N LYS A 147 -3.37 -7.44 4.67
CA LYS A 147 -4.52 -6.61 5.05
C LYS A 147 -4.10 -5.15 5.20
N GLY A 148 -4.95 -4.24 4.75
CA GLY A 148 -4.84 -2.80 4.95
C GLY A 148 -5.87 -2.30 5.95
N VAL A 149 -5.50 -1.26 6.69
CA VAL A 149 -6.41 -0.48 7.55
C VAL A 149 -6.39 0.96 7.06
N ASN A 150 -7.53 1.63 7.06
CA ASN A 150 -7.60 3.05 6.75
C ASN A 150 -6.60 3.84 7.61
N TYR A 151 -5.86 4.77 7.01
CA TYR A 151 -4.76 5.45 7.68
C TYR A 151 -5.21 6.29 8.89
N LEU A 152 -6.35 6.96 8.79
CA LEU A 152 -6.89 7.71 9.93
C LEU A 152 -7.24 6.77 11.08
N HIS A 153 -7.91 5.65 10.78
CA HIS A 153 -8.25 4.64 11.77
C HIS A 153 -6.99 4.03 12.40
N TYR A 154 -5.97 3.74 11.61
CA TYR A 154 -4.67 3.29 12.12
C TYR A 154 -4.08 4.31 13.11
N ARG A 155 -4.01 5.59 12.74
CA ARG A 155 -3.39 6.64 13.58
C ARG A 155 -4.14 6.89 14.88
N THR A 156 -5.46 6.83 14.87
CA THR A 156 -6.29 7.03 16.08
C THR A 156 -6.25 5.83 17.04
N ASN A 157 -5.90 4.65 16.54
CA ASN A 157 -5.86 3.40 17.32
C ASN A 157 -4.47 2.76 17.36
N GLU A 158 -3.40 3.52 17.13
CA GLU A 158 -2.02 3.01 17.01
C GLU A 158 -1.54 2.26 18.27
N SER A 159 -2.07 2.60 19.44
CA SER A 159 -1.78 1.92 20.70
C SER A 159 -2.54 0.59 20.90
N HIS A 160 -3.55 0.31 20.06
CA HIS A 160 -4.33 -0.92 20.19
C HIS A 160 -3.57 -2.11 19.58
N ALA A 161 -3.41 -3.17 20.37
CA ALA A 161 -2.59 -4.33 19.98
C ALA A 161 -2.99 -5.00 18.65
N ASP A 162 -4.29 -5.00 18.32
CA ASP A 162 -4.79 -5.67 17.13
C ASP A 162 -4.58 -4.84 15.85
N ILE A 163 -4.47 -3.53 15.95
CA ILE A 163 -4.22 -2.67 14.80
C ILE A 163 -2.90 -3.04 14.12
N GLY A 164 -1.85 -3.30 14.90
CA GLY A 164 -0.54 -3.70 14.37
C GLY A 164 -0.55 -5.05 13.65
N LYS A 165 -1.46 -5.96 14.05
CA LYS A 165 -1.63 -7.26 13.40
C LYS A 165 -2.42 -7.16 12.09
N LEU A 166 -3.31 -6.19 11.98
CA LEU A 166 -4.20 -6.02 10.83
C LEU A 166 -3.64 -5.04 9.79
N ALA A 167 -2.85 -4.05 10.21
CA ALA A 167 -2.27 -3.05 9.33
C ALA A 167 -0.92 -3.55 8.78
N LEU A 168 -0.95 -4.43 7.78
CA LEU A 168 0.25 -5.01 7.19
C LEU A 168 0.73 -4.25 5.95
N VAL A 169 -0.17 -3.90 5.05
CA VAL A 169 0.15 -3.11 3.85
C VAL A 169 -0.84 -1.96 3.74
N PRO A 170 -0.40 -0.69 3.73
CA PRO A 170 -1.30 0.47 3.73
C PRO A 170 -2.30 0.46 2.58
N THR A 171 -3.47 1.04 2.81
CA THR A 171 -4.47 1.39 1.80
C THR A 171 -4.73 2.89 1.83
N PHE A 172 -5.35 3.46 0.80
CA PHE A 172 -5.49 4.91 0.64
C PHE A 172 -6.97 5.33 0.59
N GLY A 173 -7.25 6.50 1.17
CA GLY A 173 -8.56 7.17 1.06
C GLY A 173 -9.56 6.81 2.14
N GLU A 174 -10.70 7.53 2.08
CA GLU A 174 -11.88 7.34 2.92
C GLU A 174 -13.15 7.51 2.06
N PRO A 175 -13.84 6.44 1.72
CA PRO A 175 -13.52 5.03 2.02
C PRO A 175 -12.22 4.57 1.36
N ALA A 176 -11.58 3.55 1.97
CA ALA A 176 -10.31 3.05 1.50
C ALA A 176 -10.41 2.38 0.12
N SER A 177 -9.51 2.76 -0.79
CA SER A 177 -9.42 2.20 -2.14
C SER A 177 -7.97 2.01 -2.57
N ASP A 178 -7.62 0.80 -2.97
CA ASP A 178 -6.28 0.51 -3.49
C ASP A 178 -6.04 1.13 -4.88
N ASN A 179 -7.08 1.41 -5.66
CA ASN A 179 -6.96 2.10 -6.94
C ASN A 179 -6.23 3.45 -6.80
N LEU A 180 -6.48 4.16 -5.69
CA LEU A 180 -5.84 5.43 -5.38
C LEU A 180 -4.33 5.32 -5.13
N LEU A 181 -3.82 4.14 -4.83
CA LEU A 181 -2.38 3.89 -4.73
C LEU A 181 -1.69 3.85 -6.10
N ALA A 182 -2.43 3.51 -7.15
CA ALA A 182 -1.93 3.42 -8.52
C ALA A 182 -2.39 4.58 -9.42
N ALA A 183 -3.23 5.47 -8.91
CA ALA A 183 -3.71 6.67 -9.62
C ALA A 183 -2.68 7.81 -9.59
N GLU A 184 -2.77 8.71 -10.57
CA GLU A 184 -1.98 9.95 -10.57
C GLU A 184 -2.66 11.03 -9.72
N PRO A 185 -1.89 11.74 -8.85
CA PRO A 185 -2.44 12.80 -8.03
C PRO A 185 -3.03 13.95 -8.85
N GLY A 186 -4.25 14.34 -8.51
CA GLY A 186 -4.90 15.53 -9.08
C GLY A 186 -5.47 15.35 -10.47
N LEU A 187 -5.46 14.13 -11.04
CA LEU A 187 -6.13 13.84 -12.31
C LEU A 187 -7.48 13.19 -12.04
N ASP A 188 -7.51 11.90 -11.89
CA ASP A 188 -8.70 11.12 -11.61
C ASP A 188 -8.36 9.93 -10.72
N GLU A 189 -9.35 9.11 -10.40
CA GLU A 189 -9.17 7.91 -9.57
C GLU A 189 -8.82 6.67 -10.40
N ILE A 190 -8.50 6.84 -11.69
CA ILE A 190 -8.18 5.73 -12.59
C ILE A 190 -6.75 5.24 -12.31
N PRO A 191 -6.60 3.96 -11.95
CA PRO A 191 -5.27 3.40 -11.74
C PRO A 191 -4.49 3.33 -13.05
N GLN A 192 -3.27 3.81 -13.04
CA GLN A 192 -2.36 3.83 -14.21
C GLN A 192 -1.65 2.49 -14.45
N VAL A 193 -1.83 1.55 -13.55
CA VAL A 193 -1.38 0.16 -13.65
C VAL A 193 -2.38 -0.71 -12.91
N PRO A 194 -2.72 -1.91 -13.42
CA PRO A 194 -3.57 -2.85 -12.71
C PRO A 194 -3.04 -3.12 -11.30
N ILE A 195 -3.89 -2.94 -10.31
CA ILE A 195 -3.56 -3.17 -8.91
C ILE A 195 -4.61 -4.06 -8.27
N GLY A 196 -4.18 -4.99 -7.43
CA GLY A 196 -5.07 -5.86 -6.66
C GLY A 196 -4.49 -6.16 -5.30
N ARG A 197 -5.35 -6.57 -4.38
CA ARG A 197 -4.95 -6.94 -3.01
C ARG A 197 -5.44 -8.34 -2.64
N LEU A 198 -4.55 -9.09 -2.03
CA LEU A 198 -4.89 -10.24 -1.21
C LEU A 198 -4.91 -9.80 0.26
N SER A 199 -6.11 -9.61 0.80
CA SER A 199 -6.33 -9.10 2.15
C SER A 199 -6.22 -10.24 3.17
N VAL A 200 -4.99 -10.66 3.47
CA VAL A 200 -4.66 -11.74 4.42
C VAL A 200 -3.94 -11.19 5.64
N VAL A 201 -4.04 -11.93 6.73
CA VAL A 201 -3.40 -11.62 8.01
C VAL A 201 -2.35 -12.66 8.37
N PHE A 202 -2.52 -13.92 7.91
CA PHE A 202 -1.60 -15.02 8.20
C PHE A 202 -0.92 -15.54 6.93
N PRO A 203 0.35 -15.99 7.04
CA PRO A 203 1.11 -16.50 5.89
C PRO A 203 0.44 -17.66 5.16
N ASP A 204 -0.14 -18.60 5.90
CA ASP A 204 -0.72 -19.82 5.32
C ASP A 204 -1.95 -19.54 4.42
N GLU A 205 -2.63 -18.41 4.62
CA GLU A 205 -3.72 -17.96 3.74
C GLU A 205 -3.23 -17.67 2.31
N ILE A 206 -1.97 -17.25 2.16
CA ILE A 206 -1.33 -17.00 0.85
C ILE A 206 -1.15 -18.34 0.11
N THR A 207 -0.74 -19.39 0.81
CA THR A 207 -0.60 -20.74 0.24
C THR A 207 -1.95 -21.25 -0.28
N VAL A 208 -3.01 -21.07 0.52
CA VAL A 208 -4.38 -21.44 0.12
C VAL A 208 -4.80 -20.66 -1.13
N TYR A 209 -4.53 -19.35 -1.17
CA TYR A 209 -4.83 -18.52 -2.33
C TYR A 209 -4.03 -18.95 -3.57
N LEU A 210 -2.73 -19.19 -3.44
CA LEU A 210 -1.88 -19.63 -4.54
C LEU A 210 -2.37 -20.94 -5.14
N ASN A 211 -2.80 -21.88 -4.30
CA ASN A 211 -3.34 -23.15 -4.79
C ASN A 211 -4.65 -22.96 -5.57
N LYS A 212 -5.53 -22.04 -5.13
CA LYS A 212 -6.73 -21.67 -5.89
C LYS A 212 -6.39 -21.03 -7.23
N VAL A 213 -5.39 -20.15 -7.27
CA VAL A 213 -4.93 -19.51 -8.51
C VAL A 213 -4.40 -20.57 -9.49
N LYS A 214 -3.54 -21.46 -9.02
CA LYS A 214 -2.99 -22.56 -9.86
C LYS A 214 -4.10 -23.44 -10.41
N GLN A 215 -5.04 -23.85 -9.59
CA GLN A 215 -6.18 -24.65 -10.01
C GLN A 215 -7.04 -23.94 -11.05
N TYR A 216 -7.36 -22.68 -10.81
CA TYR A 216 -8.15 -21.87 -11.72
C TYR A 216 -7.48 -21.69 -13.09
N GLU A 217 -6.22 -21.30 -13.10
CA GLU A 217 -5.44 -21.08 -14.33
C GLU A 217 -5.23 -22.39 -15.10
N GLN A 218 -5.03 -23.51 -14.40
CA GLN A 218 -4.95 -24.83 -15.00
C GLN A 218 -6.28 -25.22 -15.67
N GLN A 219 -7.40 -24.97 -15.02
CA GLN A 219 -8.73 -25.25 -15.59
C GLN A 219 -9.03 -24.35 -16.79
N GLN A 220 -8.56 -23.11 -16.79
CA GLN A 220 -8.69 -22.21 -17.94
C GLN A 220 -7.82 -22.66 -19.13
N ALA A 221 -6.63 -23.16 -18.87
CA ALA A 221 -5.72 -23.67 -19.90
C ALA A 221 -6.23 -24.98 -20.51
N PHE A 222 -6.97 -25.77 -19.74
CA PHE A 222 -7.57 -27.01 -20.22
C PHE A 222 -8.84 -26.73 -21.02
N GLN A 223 -8.73 -26.81 -22.34
CA GLN A 223 -9.85 -26.58 -23.25
C GLN A 223 -10.58 -27.91 -23.54
N SER A 224 -11.53 -28.29 -22.67
CA SER A 224 -12.42 -29.43 -22.96
C SER A 224 -13.23 -29.16 -24.24
N PRO A 225 -13.39 -30.14 -25.15
CA PRO A 225 -14.29 -29.99 -26.29
C PRO A 225 -15.77 -29.91 -25.88
N LEU A 226 -16.14 -30.42 -24.70
CA LEU A 226 -17.52 -30.42 -24.22
C LEU A 226 -17.93 -29.08 -23.66
N ILE A 227 -19.05 -28.53 -24.12
CA ILE A 227 -19.60 -27.25 -23.66
C ILE A 227 -19.93 -27.33 -22.16
N ALA A 228 -20.48 -28.46 -21.69
CA ALA A 228 -20.84 -28.66 -20.29
C ALA A 228 -19.64 -28.44 -19.33
N ASP A 229 -18.45 -28.89 -19.71
CA ASP A 229 -17.24 -28.72 -18.88
C ASP A 229 -16.77 -27.28 -18.79
N LYS A 230 -17.19 -26.42 -19.73
CA LYS A 230 -16.85 -24.99 -19.79
C LYS A 230 -17.98 -24.09 -19.26
N ALA A 231 -19.13 -24.63 -18.94
CA ALA A 231 -20.29 -23.84 -18.54
C ALA A 231 -20.00 -22.92 -17.35
N TRP A 232 -19.15 -23.35 -16.41
CA TRP A 232 -18.78 -22.57 -15.24
C TRP A 232 -18.02 -21.27 -15.60
N THR A 233 -17.30 -21.21 -16.72
CA THR A 233 -16.57 -20.02 -17.17
C THR A 233 -17.49 -18.87 -17.58
N LYS A 234 -18.77 -19.16 -17.82
CA LYS A 234 -19.82 -18.20 -18.17
C LYS A 234 -20.65 -17.75 -16.96
N ASN A 235 -20.35 -18.28 -15.76
CA ASN A 235 -21.05 -17.87 -14.56
C ASN A 235 -20.60 -16.47 -14.15
N VAL A 236 -21.55 -15.54 -14.01
CA VAL A 236 -21.33 -14.18 -13.51
C VAL A 236 -22.00 -14.08 -12.15
N GLY A 237 -21.21 -13.74 -11.13
CA GLY A 237 -21.69 -13.50 -9.79
C GLY A 237 -21.92 -12.01 -9.55
N HIS A 238 -23.12 -11.62 -9.16
CA HIS A 238 -23.42 -10.28 -8.70
C HIS A 238 -23.47 -10.24 -7.17
N VAL A 239 -22.69 -9.38 -6.55
CA VAL A 239 -22.66 -9.18 -5.10
C VAL A 239 -23.15 -7.77 -4.79
N VAL A 240 -24.15 -7.67 -3.92
CA VAL A 240 -24.72 -6.38 -3.49
C VAL A 240 -24.64 -6.29 -1.99
N GLY A 241 -24.02 -5.22 -1.49
CA GLY A 241 -24.05 -4.81 -0.10
C GLY A 241 -24.71 -3.44 0.04
N ALA A 242 -25.46 -3.22 1.12
CA ALA A 242 -26.10 -1.94 1.40
C ALA A 242 -26.25 -1.73 2.90
N SER A 243 -26.23 -0.45 3.32
CA SER A 243 -26.44 -0.06 4.72
C SER A 243 -27.90 -0.16 5.18
N ASP A 244 -28.86 -0.14 4.24
CA ASP A 244 -30.28 -0.20 4.50
C ASP A 244 -31.04 -0.89 3.36
N THR A 245 -32.31 -1.21 3.62
CA THR A 245 -33.18 -1.94 2.69
C THR A 245 -33.47 -1.15 1.41
N THR A 246 -33.62 0.17 1.50
CA THR A 246 -33.97 1.04 0.36
C THR A 246 -32.80 1.05 -0.65
N LEU A 247 -31.59 1.34 -0.18
CA LEU A 247 -30.38 1.28 -1.00
C LEU A 247 -30.17 -0.13 -1.56
N GLY A 248 -30.37 -1.17 -0.73
CA GLY A 248 -30.29 -2.57 -1.17
C GLY A 248 -31.21 -2.90 -2.33
N ASN A 249 -32.44 -2.40 -2.32
CA ASN A 249 -33.40 -2.59 -3.42
C ASN A 249 -32.99 -1.86 -4.70
N ILE A 250 -32.46 -0.62 -4.57
CA ILE A 250 -31.95 0.16 -5.71
C ILE A 250 -30.77 -0.59 -6.37
N LEU A 251 -29.81 -1.03 -5.57
CA LEU A 251 -28.65 -1.75 -6.08
C LEU A 251 -29.02 -3.10 -6.69
N LYS A 252 -29.94 -3.86 -6.09
CA LYS A 252 -30.46 -5.09 -6.69
C LYS A 252 -31.13 -4.84 -8.03
N ALA A 253 -31.92 -3.76 -8.15
CA ALA A 253 -32.55 -3.40 -9.42
C ALA A 253 -31.51 -3.05 -10.50
N ALA A 254 -30.42 -2.35 -10.13
CA ALA A 254 -29.31 -2.08 -11.04
C ALA A 254 -28.62 -3.38 -11.51
N MET A 255 -28.33 -4.30 -10.59
CA MET A 255 -27.72 -5.60 -10.93
C MET A 255 -28.60 -6.44 -11.85
N ARG A 256 -29.92 -6.43 -11.67
CA ARG A 256 -30.85 -7.10 -12.58
C ARG A 256 -30.81 -6.53 -13.99
N ARG A 257 -30.63 -5.22 -14.14
CA ARG A 257 -30.44 -4.62 -15.47
C ARG A 257 -29.17 -5.12 -16.13
N TYR A 258 -28.05 -5.20 -15.39
CA TYR A 258 -26.80 -5.77 -15.90
C TYR A 258 -26.95 -7.25 -16.27
N GLU A 259 -27.68 -8.04 -15.46
CA GLU A 259 -28.00 -9.43 -15.79
C GLU A 259 -28.75 -9.54 -17.12
N THR A 260 -29.77 -8.70 -17.34
CA THR A 260 -30.52 -8.68 -18.59
C THR A 260 -29.62 -8.36 -19.76
N THR A 261 -28.78 -7.31 -19.65
CA THR A 261 -27.80 -6.95 -20.70
C THR A 261 -26.87 -8.11 -21.04
N LEU A 262 -26.35 -8.83 -20.02
CA LEU A 262 -25.45 -9.97 -20.23
C LEU A 262 -26.14 -11.19 -20.87
N ARG A 263 -27.45 -11.35 -20.69
CA ARG A 263 -28.19 -12.46 -21.31
C ARG A 263 -28.59 -12.18 -22.75
N ASP A 264 -28.78 -10.90 -23.07
CA ASP A 264 -29.24 -10.46 -24.39
C ASP A 264 -28.11 -10.21 -25.40
N THR A 265 -26.85 -10.35 -24.95
CA THR A 265 -25.61 -10.29 -25.77
C THR A 265 -25.01 -11.67 -25.94
#